data_bd7b75d6f5681a4ced6c850d322dda80
#
_entry.id   bd7b75d6f5681a4ced6c850d322dda80
#
_cell.length_a   1.000
_cell.length_b   1.000
_cell.length_c   1.000
_cell.angle_alpha   90.00
_cell.angle_beta   90.00
_cell.angle_gamma   90.00
#
_symmetry.space_group_name_H-M   'P 1'
#
loop_
_entity.id
_entity.type
_entity.pdbx_description
1 polymer ?
#
loop_
_entity_poly.entity_id
_entity_poly.type
_entity_poly.pdbx_seq_one_letter_code
_entity_poly.pdbx_strand_id
1 'polypeptide(L)'
;FDGQYRDFYIALICQAYGITKNDELIPKYIKLHIDHGLEKINYLFENNPQYTFFDFLTEYFRKGIDMIEDTPESFDCVENRNQHITKSSFSGPIQIKVGYNISTGENIYCCFNDSTRYNNQHIAVAGKSGSGKTQFALEFLRQLYKQTQGQVNFLFLDFKGLSEDDKIKMSDFFTETHTECINAPHTPFPLNPISFIDNVNEKNKLVGINKFVDIIAKYSNIGKKQQQTLKDATKEAFIQHKDGKHPSLKEIYDLVIESVGDNRDTLTEIMERLSEYELFASRVNDPSIFLNNNYYFSLSGELDSTVRFTSIFLIINYIFNVFTNMGGTEVVDGNRSMRYVLMIDEAHDLFREKKSLEILEVLLRKIRSYGVSIVLLSQGISEYNQGNFDFSQECETAFLLPINDLNNTKAINKFLGLSEKDGSRTMRNLEKLDNGQCVSNIKELQKGDLFEVVQYWKEK
;
A
#
# COMPACT_ATOMS: atom_id res chain seq x y z
N PHE A 1 31.73 9.92 -28.78
CA PHE A 1 30.72 10.94 -28.43
C PHE A 1 31.31 12.29 -28.81
N ASP A 2 30.78 12.90 -29.85
CA ASP A 2 31.17 14.23 -30.29
C ASP A 2 30.70 15.26 -29.23
N GLY A 3 31.52 16.26 -28.90
CA GLY A 3 31.30 17.15 -27.77
C GLY A 3 29.98 17.93 -27.74
N GLN A 4 29.27 17.99 -28.90
CA GLN A 4 27.96 18.64 -29.02
C GLN A 4 26.83 17.94 -28.25
N TYR A 5 26.91 16.63 -28.04
CA TYR A 5 25.85 15.86 -27.35
C TYR A 5 26.19 15.54 -25.87
N ARG A 6 27.42 15.83 -25.46
CA ARG A 6 27.88 15.53 -24.11
C ARG A 6 27.07 16.24 -23.02
N ASP A 7 26.83 17.55 -23.21
CA ASP A 7 26.08 18.36 -22.24
C ASP A 7 24.62 17.97 -22.15
N PHE A 8 24.02 17.61 -23.30
CA PHE A 8 22.68 17.09 -23.37
C PHE A 8 22.56 15.73 -22.65
N TYR A 9 23.51 14.84 -22.90
CA TYR A 9 23.57 13.52 -22.27
C TYR A 9 23.77 13.61 -20.74
N ILE A 10 24.65 14.50 -20.30
CA ILE A 10 24.84 14.78 -18.86
C ILE A 10 23.54 15.35 -18.26
N ALA A 11 22.84 16.24 -18.95
CA ALA A 11 21.58 16.79 -18.46
C ALA A 11 20.51 15.70 -18.29
N LEU A 12 20.42 14.76 -19.23
CA LEU A 12 19.50 13.61 -19.15
C LEU A 12 19.84 12.66 -17.99
N ILE A 13 21.14 12.37 -17.78
CA ILE A 13 21.60 11.60 -16.64
C ILE A 13 21.26 12.32 -15.33
N CYS A 14 21.52 13.61 -15.23
CA CYS A 14 21.20 14.40 -14.05
C CYS A 14 19.69 14.36 -13.75
N GLN A 15 18.85 14.44 -14.76
CA GLN A 15 17.40 14.37 -14.63
C GLN A 15 16.92 12.96 -14.23
N ALA A 16 17.47 11.92 -14.84
CA ALA A 16 17.09 10.54 -14.58
C ALA A 16 17.46 10.08 -13.16
N TYR A 17 18.62 10.51 -12.67
CA TYR A 17 19.13 10.09 -11.35
C TYR A 17 18.90 11.14 -10.25
N GLY A 18 18.32 12.29 -10.56
CA GLY A 18 18.10 13.37 -9.58
C GLY A 18 19.39 13.97 -9.01
N ILE A 19 20.48 13.94 -9.78
CA ILE A 19 21.81 14.42 -9.39
C ILE A 19 22.17 15.74 -10.07
N THR A 20 23.18 16.44 -9.56
CA THR A 20 23.65 17.70 -10.14
C THR A 20 24.78 17.48 -11.15
N LYS A 21 25.04 18.44 -12.05
CA LYS A 21 26.12 18.38 -13.03
C LYS A 21 27.53 18.22 -12.43
N ASN A 22 27.69 18.51 -11.16
CA ASN A 22 28.98 18.43 -10.45
C ASN A 22 29.10 17.17 -9.58
N ASP A 23 28.16 16.22 -9.71
CA ASP A 23 28.21 14.98 -8.94
C ASP A 23 29.37 14.10 -9.40
N GLU A 24 30.16 13.60 -8.45
CA GLU A 24 31.31 12.74 -8.72
C GLU A 24 30.95 11.39 -9.36
N LEU A 25 29.67 11.01 -9.31
CA LEU A 25 29.16 9.78 -9.92
C LEU A 25 28.87 9.93 -11.44
N ILE A 26 28.82 11.14 -11.98
CA ILE A 26 28.55 11.38 -13.41
C ILE A 26 29.48 10.59 -14.34
N PRO A 27 30.83 10.56 -14.13
CA PRO A 27 31.70 9.76 -14.99
C PRO A 27 31.38 8.26 -14.97
N LYS A 28 30.97 7.74 -13.81
CA LYS A 28 30.56 6.34 -13.63
C LYS A 28 29.28 6.04 -14.42
N TYR A 29 28.29 6.91 -14.34
CA TYR A 29 27.03 6.75 -15.08
C TYR A 29 27.23 6.92 -16.59
N ILE A 30 28.06 7.88 -17.03
CA ILE A 30 28.40 8.04 -18.43
C ILE A 30 29.05 6.77 -18.97
N LYS A 31 30.03 6.20 -18.29
CA LYS A 31 30.70 4.98 -18.71
C LYS A 31 29.71 3.81 -18.82
N LEU A 32 28.89 3.65 -17.80
CA LEU A 32 27.86 2.61 -17.75
C LEU A 32 26.92 2.69 -18.96
N HIS A 33 26.45 3.89 -19.31
CA HIS A 33 25.54 4.11 -20.42
C HIS A 33 26.23 3.95 -21.78
N ILE A 34 27.51 4.32 -21.90
CA ILE A 34 28.26 4.11 -23.14
C ILE A 34 28.47 2.62 -23.38
N ASP A 35 28.90 1.88 -22.38
CA ASP A 35 29.20 0.45 -22.53
C ASP A 35 27.94 -0.35 -22.91
N HIS A 36 26.77 -0.06 -22.31
CA HIS A 36 25.51 -0.72 -22.67
C HIS A 36 24.82 -0.13 -23.89
N GLY A 37 24.94 1.18 -24.07
CA GLY A 37 24.32 1.88 -25.19
C GLY A 37 24.88 1.46 -26.55
N LEU A 38 26.20 1.25 -26.63
CA LEU A 38 26.84 0.86 -27.87
C LEU A 38 26.40 -0.51 -28.40
N GLU A 39 26.23 -1.51 -27.55
CA GLU A 39 25.74 -2.82 -28.00
C GLU A 39 24.30 -2.75 -28.52
N LYS A 40 23.43 -1.99 -27.85
CA LYS A 40 22.04 -1.82 -28.30
C LYS A 40 21.90 -0.89 -29.50
N ILE A 41 22.73 0.14 -29.62
CA ILE A 41 22.80 0.99 -30.81
C ILE A 41 23.11 0.14 -32.05
N ASN A 42 24.14 -0.70 -31.97
CA ASN A 42 24.50 -1.58 -33.09
C ASN A 42 23.33 -2.51 -33.43
N TYR A 43 22.68 -3.13 -32.47
CA TYR A 43 21.53 -4.01 -32.68
C TYR A 43 20.32 -3.28 -33.29
N LEU A 44 20.02 -2.06 -32.85
CA LEU A 44 18.89 -1.28 -33.36
C LEU A 44 19.16 -0.73 -34.76
N PHE A 45 20.38 -0.29 -35.05
CA PHE A 45 20.76 0.15 -36.38
C PHE A 45 20.81 -0.98 -37.40
N GLU A 46 21.25 -2.17 -37.01
CA GLU A 46 21.21 -3.35 -37.86
C GLU A 46 19.79 -3.78 -38.22
N ASN A 47 18.83 -3.62 -37.29
CA ASN A 47 17.45 -4.03 -37.51
C ASN A 47 16.49 -2.91 -37.95
N ASN A 48 16.88 -1.63 -37.80
CA ASN A 48 16.06 -0.46 -38.15
C ASN A 48 16.94 0.67 -38.73
N PRO A 49 17.43 0.56 -39.97
CA PRO A 49 18.36 1.54 -40.59
C PRO A 49 17.75 2.95 -40.78
N GLN A 50 16.44 3.13 -40.61
CA GLN A 50 15.76 4.42 -40.64
C GLN A 50 15.83 5.22 -39.33
N TYR A 51 16.29 4.61 -38.22
CA TYR A 51 16.42 5.34 -36.97
C TYR A 51 17.57 6.33 -37.04
N THR A 52 17.30 7.59 -36.68
CA THR A 52 18.37 8.55 -36.41
C THR A 52 18.95 8.32 -35.02
N PHE A 53 20.18 8.78 -34.80
CA PHE A 53 20.80 8.72 -33.44
C PHE A 53 19.95 9.43 -32.38
N PHE A 54 19.20 10.45 -32.79
CA PHE A 54 18.29 11.20 -31.93
C PHE A 54 17.04 10.39 -31.56
N ASP A 55 16.46 9.68 -32.50
CA ASP A 55 15.33 8.77 -32.25
C ASP A 55 15.75 7.65 -31.30
N PHE A 56 16.94 7.13 -31.50
CA PHE A 56 17.56 6.13 -30.64
C PHE A 56 17.73 6.64 -29.22
N LEU A 57 18.32 7.83 -29.01
CA LEU A 57 18.47 8.41 -27.67
C LEU A 57 17.10 8.64 -27.00
N THR A 58 16.12 9.13 -27.77
CA THR A 58 14.77 9.38 -27.24
C THR A 58 14.11 8.07 -26.81
N GLU A 59 14.24 7.00 -27.59
CA GLU A 59 13.70 5.70 -27.24
C GLU A 59 14.50 5.02 -26.14
N TYR A 60 15.82 5.14 -26.15
CA TYR A 60 16.72 4.64 -25.10
C TYR A 60 16.41 5.29 -23.76
N PHE A 61 16.18 6.61 -23.71
CA PHE A 61 15.83 7.29 -22.47
C PHE A 61 14.37 7.12 -22.08
N ARG A 62 13.46 6.92 -23.02
CA ARG A 62 12.07 6.60 -22.75
C ARG A 62 11.91 5.19 -22.13
N LYS A 63 12.72 4.24 -22.57
CA LYS A 63 12.83 2.87 -22.03
C LYS A 63 13.92 2.75 -20.95
N GLY A 64 14.84 3.67 -20.90
CA GLY A 64 16.11 3.56 -20.21
C GLY A 64 16.02 3.76 -18.70
N ILE A 65 14.94 4.36 -18.18
CA ILE A 65 14.69 4.32 -16.74
C ILE A 65 14.42 2.89 -16.32
N ASP A 66 13.66 2.14 -17.12
CA ASP A 66 13.43 0.71 -16.87
C ASP A 66 14.69 -0.15 -17.16
N MET A 67 15.60 0.32 -18.03
CA MET A 67 16.78 -0.42 -18.50
C MET A 67 18.08 -0.08 -17.78
N ILE A 68 18.15 1.02 -17.05
CA ILE A 68 19.28 1.38 -16.17
C ILE A 68 19.17 0.64 -14.82
N GLU A 69 17.95 0.30 -14.42
CA GLU A 69 17.73 -0.73 -13.39
C GLU A 69 18.23 -2.09 -13.86
N ASP A 70 18.41 -2.29 -15.15
CA ASP A 70 18.86 -3.47 -15.87
C ASP A 70 20.36 -3.46 -16.26
N THR A 71 21.29 -2.86 -15.53
CA THR A 71 22.72 -3.14 -15.72
C THR A 71 23.10 -4.53 -15.16
N PRO A 72 24.03 -5.28 -15.80
CA PRO A 72 24.41 -6.63 -15.33
C PRO A 72 24.90 -6.71 -13.87
N GLU A 73 25.26 -5.59 -13.26
CA GLU A 73 25.51 -5.49 -11.81
C GLU A 73 24.26 -5.16 -11.00
N SER A 74 23.18 -4.68 -11.64
CA SER A 74 21.83 -4.51 -11.12
C SER A 74 20.83 -5.46 -11.79
N PHE A 75 21.24 -6.20 -12.84
CA PHE A 75 20.52 -7.30 -13.50
C PHE A 75 20.45 -8.57 -12.69
N ASP A 76 21.15 -8.62 -11.61
CA ASP A 76 20.81 -9.48 -10.51
C ASP A 76 19.65 -8.94 -9.64
N CYS A 77 18.88 -7.97 -10.09
CA CYS A 77 17.44 -8.06 -9.99
C CYS A 77 17.00 -9.19 -10.93
N VAL A 78 17.62 -10.35 -10.74
CA VAL A 78 17.05 -11.61 -11.06
C VAL A 78 15.57 -11.45 -10.78
N GLU A 79 14.74 -11.63 -11.79
CA GLU A 79 13.45 -12.23 -11.53
C GLU A 79 13.62 -12.93 -10.19
N ASN A 80 12.90 -12.50 -9.18
CA ASN A 80 12.85 -13.18 -7.89
C ASN A 80 12.27 -14.57 -8.15
N ARG A 81 13.06 -15.44 -8.81
CA ARG A 81 12.70 -16.81 -9.18
C ARG A 81 12.54 -17.72 -7.98
N ASN A 82 12.77 -17.17 -6.79
CA ASN A 82 12.82 -17.99 -5.60
C ASN A 82 11.61 -18.00 -4.72
N GLN A 83 10.64 -17.15 -5.02
CA GLN A 83 9.28 -17.35 -4.54
C GLN A 83 8.38 -17.01 -5.72
N HIS A 84 7.87 -18.03 -6.43
CA HIS A 84 6.73 -17.87 -7.32
C HIS A 84 5.53 -17.45 -6.45
N ILE A 85 5.50 -16.18 -6.10
CA ILE A 85 4.34 -15.60 -5.42
C ILE A 85 3.23 -15.61 -6.45
N THR A 86 2.38 -16.62 -6.36
CA THR A 86 1.26 -16.79 -7.28
C THR A 86 0.06 -16.00 -6.75
N LYS A 87 -0.06 -14.76 -7.20
CA LYS A 87 -1.26 -13.96 -7.01
C LYS A 87 -1.74 -13.47 -8.36
N SER A 88 -2.83 -14.05 -8.84
CA SER A 88 -3.51 -13.59 -10.05
C SER A 88 -4.08 -12.19 -9.89
N SER A 89 -4.21 -11.47 -10.99
CA SER A 89 -4.97 -10.21 -11.05
C SER A 89 -6.30 -10.44 -11.74
N PHE A 90 -7.33 -9.76 -11.27
CA PHE A 90 -8.63 -9.69 -11.92
C PHE A 90 -8.64 -8.48 -12.85
N SER A 91 -8.87 -8.70 -14.15
CA SER A 91 -8.77 -7.67 -15.20
C SER A 91 -10.12 -7.18 -15.71
N GLY A 92 -11.24 -7.73 -15.23
CA GLY A 92 -12.57 -7.30 -15.62
C GLY A 92 -13.04 -6.02 -14.91
N PRO A 93 -14.20 -5.47 -15.32
CA PRO A 93 -14.82 -4.35 -14.64
C PRO A 93 -15.31 -4.77 -13.24
N ILE A 94 -15.06 -3.95 -12.23
CA ILE A 94 -15.56 -4.14 -10.87
C ILE A 94 -16.60 -3.06 -10.58
N GLN A 95 -17.88 -3.43 -10.58
CA GLN A 95 -19.02 -2.53 -10.42
C GLN A 95 -19.62 -2.67 -9.03
N ILE A 96 -19.16 -1.87 -8.10
CA ILE A 96 -19.68 -1.89 -6.72
C ILE A 96 -20.95 -1.06 -6.64
N LYS A 97 -22.05 -1.66 -6.22
CA LYS A 97 -23.25 -0.93 -5.83
C LYS A 97 -22.95 -0.15 -4.56
N VAL A 98 -22.92 1.18 -4.64
CA VAL A 98 -22.58 2.07 -3.53
C VAL A 98 -23.82 2.65 -2.85
N GLY A 99 -24.96 2.61 -3.49
CA GLY A 99 -26.18 3.17 -2.92
C GLY A 99 -27.39 3.10 -3.83
N TYR A 100 -28.38 3.89 -3.42
CA TYR A 100 -29.66 4.04 -4.11
C TYR A 100 -30.00 5.52 -4.30
N ASN A 101 -30.53 5.88 -5.44
CA ASN A 101 -31.12 7.20 -5.67
C ASN A 101 -32.32 7.39 -4.73
N ILE A 102 -32.29 8.42 -3.91
CA ILE A 102 -33.33 8.69 -2.90
C ILE A 102 -34.71 8.88 -3.54
N SER A 103 -34.78 9.47 -4.75
CA SER A 103 -36.04 9.82 -5.42
C SER A 103 -36.59 8.65 -6.24
N THR A 104 -35.74 7.88 -6.92
CA THR A 104 -36.16 6.83 -7.86
C THR A 104 -36.02 5.42 -7.30
N GLY A 105 -35.21 5.23 -6.25
CA GLY A 105 -34.84 3.92 -5.72
C GLY A 105 -33.87 3.12 -6.61
N GLU A 106 -33.38 3.71 -7.70
CA GLU A 106 -32.45 3.05 -8.62
C GLU A 106 -31.08 2.83 -8.00
N ASN A 107 -30.47 1.68 -8.32
CA ASN A 107 -29.13 1.33 -7.87
C ASN A 107 -28.10 2.30 -8.44
N ILE A 108 -27.17 2.71 -7.60
CA ILE A 108 -26.00 3.52 -7.97
C ILE A 108 -24.77 2.65 -7.86
N TYR A 109 -24.00 2.59 -8.94
CA TYR A 109 -22.77 1.81 -9.02
C TYR A 109 -21.56 2.72 -9.09
N CYS A 110 -20.41 2.22 -8.68
CA CYS A 110 -19.09 2.84 -8.85
C CYS A 110 -18.14 1.81 -9.49
N CYS A 111 -17.60 2.15 -10.66
CA CYS A 111 -16.65 1.31 -11.38
C CYS A 111 -15.21 1.79 -11.09
N PHE A 112 -14.76 1.68 -9.85
CA PHE A 112 -13.54 2.34 -9.35
C PHE A 112 -12.23 1.86 -10.01
N ASN A 113 -12.23 0.74 -10.73
CA ASN A 113 -11.08 0.26 -11.50
C ASN A 113 -11.13 0.64 -12.99
N ASP A 114 -12.15 1.37 -13.43
CA ASP A 114 -12.24 1.93 -14.78
C ASP A 114 -11.21 3.05 -14.96
N SER A 115 -10.11 2.77 -15.64
CA SER A 115 -8.99 3.71 -15.85
C SER A 115 -9.30 4.83 -16.86
N THR A 116 -10.41 4.71 -17.60
CA THR A 116 -10.87 5.78 -18.50
C THR A 116 -11.55 6.91 -17.74
N ARG A 117 -12.03 6.63 -16.53
CA ARG A 117 -12.79 7.55 -15.67
C ARG A 117 -12.04 7.93 -14.40
N TYR A 118 -11.28 7.01 -13.84
CA TYR A 118 -10.56 7.17 -12.56
C TYR A 118 -9.05 7.04 -12.76
N ASN A 119 -8.27 8.02 -12.27
CA ASN A 119 -6.81 8.01 -12.37
C ASN A 119 -6.16 7.02 -11.40
N ASN A 120 -6.85 6.72 -10.29
CA ASN A 120 -6.43 5.67 -9.36
C ASN A 120 -7.66 5.02 -8.69
N GLN A 121 -7.42 3.93 -7.99
CA GLN A 121 -8.45 3.13 -7.34
C GLN A 121 -8.49 3.28 -5.81
N HIS A 122 -7.82 4.29 -5.25
CA HIS A 122 -7.90 4.56 -3.82
C HIS A 122 -9.18 5.31 -3.45
N ILE A 123 -9.71 4.99 -2.26
CA ILE A 123 -10.99 5.47 -1.77
C ILE A 123 -10.83 6.07 -0.38
N ALA A 124 -11.40 7.25 -0.16
CA ALA A 124 -11.52 7.86 1.16
C ALA A 124 -12.98 7.89 1.61
N VAL A 125 -13.26 7.50 2.85
CA VAL A 125 -14.59 7.51 3.44
C VAL A 125 -14.55 8.29 4.75
N ALA A 126 -15.29 9.39 4.83
CA ALA A 126 -15.41 10.19 6.04
C ALA A 126 -16.83 10.10 6.61
N GLY A 127 -16.96 9.98 7.95
CA GLY A 127 -18.27 9.96 8.61
C GLY A 127 -18.14 9.75 10.12
N LYS A 128 -18.99 10.41 10.91
CA LYS A 128 -18.99 10.25 12.38
C LYS A 128 -19.27 8.82 12.83
N SER A 129 -19.04 8.51 14.09
CA SER A 129 -19.42 7.22 14.66
C SER A 129 -20.93 6.98 14.48
N GLY A 130 -21.32 5.76 14.09
CA GLY A 130 -22.70 5.40 13.80
C GLY A 130 -23.28 5.89 12.48
N SER A 131 -22.50 6.56 11.63
CA SER A 131 -22.96 7.02 10.30
C SER A 131 -23.11 5.91 9.25
N GLY A 132 -22.62 4.70 9.52
CA GLY A 132 -22.71 3.54 8.61
C GLY A 132 -21.41 3.21 7.87
N LYS A 133 -20.26 3.84 8.16
CA LYS A 133 -18.97 3.58 7.50
C LYS A 133 -18.60 2.09 7.42
N THR A 134 -18.60 1.42 8.58
CA THR A 134 -18.22 -0.01 8.64
C THR A 134 -19.20 -0.88 7.87
N GLN A 135 -20.51 -0.57 7.91
CA GLN A 135 -21.52 -1.31 7.15
C GLN A 135 -21.34 -1.14 5.63
N PHE A 136 -21.00 0.06 5.19
CA PHE A 136 -20.62 0.34 3.79
C PHE A 136 -19.36 -0.43 3.40
N ALA A 137 -18.34 -0.41 4.26
CA ALA A 137 -17.07 -1.09 4.03
C ALA A 137 -17.24 -2.63 3.89
N LEU A 138 -18.04 -3.23 4.77
CA LEU A 138 -18.34 -4.68 4.69
C LEU A 138 -19.08 -5.03 3.41
N GLU A 139 -20.08 -4.24 3.02
CA GLU A 139 -20.83 -4.47 1.78
C GLU A 139 -19.95 -4.29 0.55
N PHE A 140 -19.07 -3.28 0.55
CA PHE A 140 -18.07 -3.08 -0.50
C PHE A 140 -17.18 -4.32 -0.68
N LEU A 141 -16.63 -4.85 0.39
CA LEU A 141 -15.75 -6.02 0.36
C LEU A 141 -16.51 -7.30 -0.04
N ARG A 142 -17.76 -7.46 0.41
CA ARG A 142 -18.62 -8.59 0.03
C ARG A 142 -18.88 -8.59 -1.49
N GLN A 143 -19.22 -7.44 -2.04
CA GLN A 143 -19.44 -7.30 -3.48
C GLN A 143 -18.16 -7.51 -4.29
N LEU A 144 -17.03 -6.94 -3.82
CA LEU A 144 -15.72 -7.14 -4.42
C LEU A 144 -15.39 -8.64 -4.52
N TYR A 145 -15.52 -9.36 -3.41
CA TYR A 145 -15.25 -10.79 -3.37
C TYR A 145 -16.14 -11.58 -4.34
N LYS A 146 -17.46 -11.31 -4.33
CA LYS A 146 -18.42 -12.00 -5.20
C LYS A 146 -18.16 -11.72 -6.69
N GLN A 147 -17.93 -10.46 -7.06
CA GLN A 147 -17.72 -10.09 -8.47
C GLN A 147 -16.40 -10.60 -9.04
N THR A 148 -15.37 -10.63 -8.21
CA THR A 148 -14.04 -11.12 -8.62
C THR A 148 -13.85 -12.61 -8.36
N GLN A 149 -14.88 -13.30 -7.86
CA GLN A 149 -14.84 -14.72 -7.51
C GLN A 149 -13.65 -15.05 -6.58
N GLY A 150 -13.35 -14.15 -5.66
CA GLY A 150 -12.23 -14.29 -4.72
C GLY A 150 -10.84 -14.07 -5.33
N GLN A 151 -10.71 -13.64 -6.58
CA GLN A 151 -9.41 -13.33 -7.18
C GLN A 151 -8.79 -12.06 -6.59
N VAL A 152 -9.59 -11.06 -6.23
CA VAL A 152 -9.14 -9.90 -5.47
C VAL A 152 -9.39 -10.15 -4.00
N ASN A 153 -8.32 -10.36 -3.25
CA ASN A 153 -8.40 -10.55 -1.80
C ASN A 153 -8.25 -9.22 -1.05
N PHE A 154 -8.46 -9.26 0.25
CA PHE A 154 -8.37 -8.06 1.06
C PHE A 154 -7.83 -8.31 2.47
N LEU A 155 -7.27 -7.25 3.05
CA LEU A 155 -7.00 -7.12 4.47
C LEU A 155 -7.79 -5.93 5.02
N PHE A 156 -8.63 -6.17 6.00
CA PHE A 156 -9.31 -5.14 6.78
C PHE A 156 -8.57 -4.94 8.10
N LEU A 157 -7.98 -3.76 8.31
CA LEU A 157 -7.36 -3.36 9.57
C LEU A 157 -8.37 -2.55 10.39
N ASP A 158 -8.79 -3.09 11.52
CA ASP A 158 -9.73 -2.45 12.44
C ASP A 158 -9.02 -2.04 13.74
N PHE A 159 -8.77 -0.74 13.89
CA PHE A 159 -8.12 -0.19 15.08
C PHE A 159 -9.05 -0.06 16.29
N LYS A 160 -10.35 -0.13 16.06
CA LYS A 160 -11.34 -0.07 17.14
C LYS A 160 -11.41 -1.36 17.94
N GLY A 161 -11.10 -2.47 17.28
CA GLY A 161 -11.26 -3.81 17.83
C GLY A 161 -12.68 -4.33 17.69
N LEU A 162 -12.82 -5.64 17.66
CA LEU A 162 -14.08 -6.35 17.43
C LEU A 162 -14.50 -7.07 18.73
N SER A 163 -15.67 -6.72 19.25
CA SER A 163 -16.27 -7.44 20.36
C SER A 163 -16.80 -8.82 19.92
N GLU A 164 -17.00 -9.75 20.87
CA GLU A 164 -17.59 -11.06 20.55
C GLU A 164 -19.01 -10.93 19.97
N ASP A 165 -19.82 -9.97 20.49
CA ASP A 165 -21.15 -9.69 19.93
C ASP A 165 -21.08 -9.19 18.47
N ASP A 166 -20.07 -8.39 18.13
CA ASP A 166 -19.89 -7.91 16.77
C ASP A 166 -19.38 -9.02 15.85
N LYS A 167 -18.53 -9.92 16.34
CA LYS A 167 -18.15 -11.13 15.58
C LYS A 167 -19.36 -11.98 15.21
N ILE A 168 -20.28 -12.18 16.15
CA ILE A 168 -21.52 -12.93 15.92
C ILE A 168 -22.36 -12.24 14.84
N LYS A 169 -22.54 -10.92 14.92
CA LYS A 169 -23.28 -10.13 13.92
C LYS A 169 -22.64 -10.17 12.54
N MET A 170 -21.30 -10.28 12.48
CA MET A 170 -20.51 -10.33 11.25
C MET A 170 -20.24 -11.75 10.74
N SER A 171 -20.75 -12.80 11.41
CA SER A 171 -20.47 -14.21 11.08
C SER A 171 -20.81 -14.56 9.62
N ASP A 172 -21.92 -14.02 9.10
CA ASP A 172 -22.31 -14.25 7.71
C ASP A 172 -21.33 -13.59 6.74
N PHE A 173 -20.83 -12.38 7.04
CA PHE A 173 -19.82 -11.72 6.24
C PHE A 173 -18.53 -12.55 6.18
N PHE A 174 -18.04 -13.04 7.32
CA PHE A 174 -16.85 -13.88 7.36
C PHE A 174 -17.03 -15.16 6.58
N THR A 175 -18.21 -15.78 6.66
CA THR A 175 -18.53 -17.00 5.91
C THR A 175 -18.65 -16.74 4.40
N GLU A 176 -19.41 -15.71 3.99
CA GLU A 176 -19.65 -15.40 2.58
C GLU A 176 -18.40 -14.96 1.83
N THR A 177 -17.46 -14.33 2.51
CA THR A 177 -16.22 -13.82 1.93
C THR A 177 -15.00 -14.69 2.22
N HIS A 178 -15.19 -15.83 2.90
CA HIS A 178 -14.10 -16.68 3.39
C HIS A 178 -13.02 -15.87 4.14
N THR A 179 -13.45 -14.97 5.03
CA THR A 179 -12.56 -14.08 5.78
C THR A 179 -12.20 -14.69 7.12
N GLU A 180 -10.92 -14.78 7.41
CA GLU A 180 -10.40 -15.16 8.71
C GLU A 180 -10.29 -13.93 9.63
N CYS A 181 -10.89 -14.03 10.82
CA CYS A 181 -10.82 -12.98 11.83
C CYS A 181 -9.64 -13.23 12.78
N ILE A 182 -8.64 -12.34 12.72
CA ILE A 182 -7.45 -12.36 13.58
C ILE A 182 -7.63 -11.34 14.69
N ASN A 183 -7.59 -11.79 15.93
CA ASN A 183 -7.72 -10.94 17.11
C ASN A 183 -6.38 -10.90 17.86
N ALA A 184 -5.55 -9.92 17.55
CA ALA A 184 -4.26 -9.76 18.22
C ALA A 184 -4.45 -9.19 19.65
N PRO A 185 -3.70 -9.69 20.68
CA PRO A 185 -2.58 -10.64 20.57
C PRO A 185 -2.98 -12.13 20.63
N HIS A 186 -4.27 -12.46 20.80
CA HIS A 186 -4.73 -13.84 21.04
C HIS A 186 -4.56 -14.77 19.85
N THR A 187 -4.60 -14.22 18.65
CA THR A 187 -4.39 -14.96 17.40
C THR A 187 -3.23 -14.33 16.64
N PRO A 188 -2.19 -15.08 16.27
CA PRO A 188 -1.06 -14.52 15.54
C PRO A 188 -1.46 -14.07 14.14
N PHE A 189 -0.82 -13.02 13.62
CA PHE A 189 -0.91 -12.64 12.22
C PHE A 189 -0.36 -13.76 11.33
N PRO A 190 -1.10 -14.24 10.32
CA PRO A 190 -0.73 -15.41 9.54
C PRO A 190 0.35 -15.11 8.48
N LEU A 191 1.40 -14.45 8.88
CA LEU A 191 2.55 -14.13 8.04
C LEU A 191 3.84 -14.05 8.85
N ASN A 192 4.97 -14.28 8.21
CA ASN A 192 6.28 -13.92 8.74
C ASN A 192 6.65 -12.54 8.16
N PRO A 193 6.78 -11.47 8.98
CA PRO A 193 6.89 -10.09 8.49
C PRO A 193 8.20 -9.80 7.76
N ILE A 194 9.17 -10.70 7.79
CA ILE A 194 10.43 -10.59 7.08
C ILE A 194 10.56 -11.55 5.88
N SER A 195 9.52 -12.34 5.59
CA SER A 195 9.56 -13.29 4.48
C SER A 195 9.50 -12.62 3.08
N PHE A 196 9.32 -11.31 3.01
CA PHE A 196 9.49 -10.53 1.77
C PHE A 196 10.97 -10.34 1.40
N ILE A 197 11.89 -10.58 2.33
CA ILE A 197 13.33 -10.38 2.11
C ILE A 197 13.85 -11.50 1.21
N ASP A 198 14.49 -11.14 0.12
CA ASP A 198 15.13 -12.09 -0.76
C ASP A 198 16.28 -12.81 -0.03
N ASN A 199 16.14 -14.11 0.17
CA ASN A 199 17.13 -14.91 0.90
C ASN A 199 18.23 -15.50 -0.02
N VAL A 200 18.17 -15.26 -1.31
CA VAL A 200 19.12 -15.81 -2.28
C VAL A 200 20.11 -14.77 -2.77
N ASN A 201 19.62 -13.59 -3.14
CA ASN A 201 20.50 -12.52 -3.59
C ASN A 201 20.98 -11.67 -2.41
N GLU A 202 22.29 -11.67 -2.16
CA GLU A 202 22.90 -11.00 -1.01
C GLU A 202 22.67 -9.48 -0.98
N LYS A 203 22.65 -8.81 -2.16
CA LYS A 203 22.38 -7.36 -2.24
C LYS A 203 20.93 -7.07 -1.87
N ASN A 204 19.98 -7.81 -2.43
CA ASN A 204 18.55 -7.66 -2.14
C ASN A 204 18.24 -8.02 -0.68
N LYS A 205 18.88 -9.07 -0.15
CA LYS A 205 18.82 -9.44 1.26
C LYS A 205 19.21 -8.26 2.15
N LEU A 206 20.34 -7.62 1.86
CA LEU A 206 20.81 -6.47 2.63
C LEU A 206 19.84 -5.29 2.55
N VAL A 207 19.24 -5.01 1.39
CA VAL A 207 18.21 -3.97 1.23
C VAL A 207 16.97 -4.30 2.05
N GLY A 208 16.50 -5.55 1.99
CA GLY A 208 15.35 -6.01 2.77
C GLY A 208 15.59 -5.93 4.29
N ILE A 209 16.79 -6.35 4.76
CA ILE A 209 17.18 -6.24 6.16
C ILE A 209 17.21 -4.77 6.60
N ASN A 210 17.77 -3.87 5.80
CA ASN A 210 17.77 -2.45 6.12
C ASN A 210 16.34 -1.90 6.26
N LYS A 211 15.42 -2.25 5.35
CA LYS A 211 14.01 -1.85 5.45
C LYS A 211 13.34 -2.34 6.73
N PHE A 212 13.59 -3.58 7.13
CA PHE A 212 13.10 -4.13 8.39
C PHE A 212 13.64 -3.34 9.60
N VAL A 213 14.96 -3.12 9.65
CA VAL A 213 15.61 -2.35 10.72
C VAL A 213 15.07 -0.92 10.79
N ASP A 214 14.87 -0.27 9.64
CA ASP A 214 14.34 1.10 9.57
C ASP A 214 12.92 1.20 10.15
N ILE A 215 12.08 0.18 9.95
CA ILE A 215 10.72 0.16 10.54
C ILE A 215 10.80 0.04 12.05
N ILE A 216 11.53 -0.96 12.56
CA ILE A 216 11.72 -1.10 14.01
C ILE A 216 12.29 0.19 14.60
N ALA A 217 13.33 0.77 13.98
CA ALA A 217 13.96 2.01 14.43
C ALA A 217 12.97 3.18 14.44
N LYS A 218 12.15 3.29 13.41
CA LYS A 218 11.23 4.41 13.25
C LYS A 218 10.15 4.43 14.31
N TYR A 219 9.59 3.26 14.64
CA TYR A 219 8.47 3.16 15.58
C TYR A 219 8.90 2.95 17.04
N SER A 220 10.07 2.36 17.27
CA SER A 220 10.57 2.07 18.62
C SER A 220 11.61 3.06 19.15
N ASN A 221 11.92 4.12 18.40
CA ASN A 221 12.89 5.16 18.77
C ASN A 221 14.29 4.64 19.14
N ILE A 222 14.74 3.55 18.51
CA ILE A 222 16.08 3.01 18.79
C ILE A 222 17.17 3.83 18.10
N GLY A 223 18.29 4.00 18.82
CA GLY A 223 19.44 4.77 18.35
C GLY A 223 20.29 4.03 17.32
N LYS A 224 21.23 4.72 16.66
CA LYS A 224 22.07 4.14 15.60
C LYS A 224 22.85 2.89 16.02
N LYS A 225 23.34 2.83 17.27
CA LYS A 225 24.03 1.66 17.79
C LYS A 225 23.10 0.44 17.87
N GLN A 226 21.90 0.65 18.39
CA GLN A 226 20.86 -0.39 18.47
C GLN A 226 20.40 -0.86 17.10
N GLN A 227 20.28 0.08 16.13
CA GLN A 227 19.98 -0.26 14.73
C GLN A 227 21.06 -1.16 14.13
N GLN A 228 22.33 -0.88 14.42
CA GLN A 228 23.43 -1.73 13.96
C GLN A 228 23.38 -3.12 14.62
N THR A 229 23.12 -3.18 15.93
CA THR A 229 22.93 -4.45 16.65
C THR A 229 21.81 -5.28 16.04
N LEU A 230 20.64 -4.67 15.79
CA LEU A 230 19.50 -5.34 15.15
C LEU A 230 19.84 -5.84 13.73
N LYS A 231 20.55 -4.99 12.97
CA LYS A 231 20.98 -5.34 11.61
C LYS A 231 21.92 -6.55 11.60
N ASP A 232 22.89 -6.57 12.50
CA ASP A 232 23.88 -7.66 12.57
C ASP A 232 23.23 -8.96 13.07
N ALA A 233 22.36 -8.89 14.08
CA ALA A 233 21.57 -10.03 14.54
C ALA A 233 20.66 -10.57 13.43
N THR A 234 20.00 -9.68 12.66
CA THR A 234 19.16 -10.11 11.54
C THR A 234 19.97 -10.80 10.45
N LYS A 235 21.15 -10.27 10.08
CA LYS A 235 22.06 -10.93 9.11
C LYS A 235 22.48 -12.30 9.59
N GLU A 236 22.87 -12.43 10.84
CA GLU A 236 23.29 -13.70 11.44
C GLU A 236 22.14 -14.72 11.41
N ALA A 237 20.91 -14.31 11.75
CA ALA A 237 19.74 -15.14 11.65
C ALA A 237 19.54 -15.70 10.22
N PHE A 238 19.71 -14.88 9.18
CA PHE A 238 19.66 -15.34 7.80
C PHE A 238 20.81 -16.28 7.41
N ILE A 239 22.00 -16.13 8.00
CA ILE A 239 23.14 -17.02 7.76
C ILE A 239 22.87 -18.42 8.35
N GLN A 240 22.19 -18.49 9.49
CA GLN A 240 21.81 -19.75 10.14
C GLN A 240 20.74 -20.51 9.34
N HIS A 241 19.93 -19.84 8.55
CA HIS A 241 18.90 -20.43 7.65
C HIS A 241 19.45 -20.72 6.25
N LYS A 242 20.32 -21.72 6.12
CA LYS A 242 20.93 -22.12 4.83
C LYS A 242 19.96 -22.86 3.89
N ASP A 243 18.79 -23.26 4.38
CA ASP A 243 17.78 -24.01 3.64
C ASP A 243 16.80 -23.10 2.84
N GLY A 244 17.10 -21.82 2.74
CA GLY A 244 16.27 -20.83 2.04
C GLY A 244 15.04 -20.37 2.84
N LYS A 245 14.85 -20.85 4.07
CA LYS A 245 13.79 -20.34 4.96
C LYS A 245 14.15 -18.98 5.53
N HIS A 246 13.13 -18.30 6.03
CA HIS A 246 13.30 -17.02 6.71
C HIS A 246 13.33 -17.22 8.21
N PRO A 247 14.20 -16.49 8.94
CA PRO A 247 14.18 -16.51 10.39
C PRO A 247 12.88 -15.95 10.95
N SER A 248 12.55 -16.28 12.18
CA SER A 248 11.47 -15.69 12.95
C SER A 248 11.95 -14.44 13.69
N LEU A 249 11.01 -13.60 14.15
CA LEU A 249 11.34 -12.49 15.04
C LEU A 249 11.96 -12.98 16.35
N LYS A 250 11.56 -14.18 16.83
CA LYS A 250 12.11 -14.80 18.04
C LYS A 250 13.60 -15.14 17.87
N GLU A 251 13.98 -15.74 16.76
CA GLU A 251 15.38 -16.06 16.48
C GLU A 251 16.24 -14.80 16.38
N ILE A 252 15.72 -13.74 15.76
CA ILE A 252 16.41 -12.43 15.72
C ILE A 252 16.55 -11.86 17.13
N TYR A 253 15.48 -11.93 17.96
CA TYR A 253 15.52 -11.48 19.35
C TYR A 253 16.58 -12.23 20.16
N ASP A 254 16.66 -13.56 20.05
CA ASP A 254 17.62 -14.37 20.77
C ASP A 254 19.06 -13.96 20.43
N LEU A 255 19.35 -13.69 19.14
CA LEU A 255 20.65 -13.17 18.70
C LEU A 255 20.93 -11.72 19.18
N VAL A 256 19.90 -10.89 19.28
CA VAL A 256 20.04 -9.56 19.89
C VAL A 256 20.45 -9.68 21.35
N ILE A 257 19.77 -10.55 22.13
CA ILE A 257 20.08 -10.80 23.54
C ILE A 257 21.50 -11.33 23.68
N GLU A 258 21.90 -12.30 22.86
CA GLU A 258 23.27 -12.83 22.87
C GLU A 258 24.32 -11.73 22.65
N SER A 259 24.04 -10.78 21.77
CA SER A 259 24.96 -9.69 21.43
C SER A 259 25.09 -8.60 22.50
N VAL A 260 24.01 -8.33 23.26
CA VAL A 260 23.98 -7.25 24.27
C VAL A 260 24.22 -7.77 25.70
N GLY A 261 24.10 -9.07 25.95
CA GLY A 261 24.22 -9.71 27.26
C GLY A 261 23.22 -9.14 28.26
N ASP A 262 23.71 -8.78 29.45
CA ASP A 262 22.87 -8.23 30.52
C ASP A 262 22.44 -6.77 30.31
N ASN A 263 22.95 -6.09 29.28
CA ASN A 263 22.65 -4.70 28.99
C ASN A 263 21.32 -4.55 28.21
N ARG A 264 20.20 -4.71 28.91
CA ARG A 264 18.88 -4.51 28.32
C ARG A 264 18.63 -3.03 28.01
N ASP A 265 17.99 -2.79 26.84
CA ASP A 265 17.68 -1.45 26.36
C ASP A 265 16.37 -1.44 25.57
N THR A 266 16.01 -0.29 24.97
CA THR A 266 14.79 -0.13 24.18
C THR A 266 14.68 -1.14 23.03
N LEU A 267 15.79 -1.53 22.40
CA LEU A 267 15.79 -2.53 21.35
C LEU A 267 15.40 -3.91 21.89
N THR A 268 16.02 -4.33 22.99
CA THR A 268 15.70 -5.61 23.62
C THR A 268 14.25 -5.65 24.08
N GLU A 269 13.74 -4.56 24.65
CA GLU A 269 12.36 -4.45 25.12
C GLU A 269 11.34 -4.62 23.97
N ILE A 270 11.51 -3.91 22.85
CA ILE A 270 10.57 -4.01 21.73
C ILE A 270 10.63 -5.38 21.05
N MET A 271 11.84 -5.93 20.85
CA MET A 271 12.00 -7.24 20.24
C MET A 271 11.46 -8.35 21.15
N GLU A 272 11.63 -8.24 22.46
CA GLU A 272 11.04 -9.13 23.46
C GLU A 272 9.50 -9.16 23.33
N ARG A 273 8.86 -8.00 23.36
CA ARG A 273 7.39 -7.88 23.25
C ARG A 273 6.84 -8.40 21.93
N LEU A 274 7.51 -8.11 20.79
CA LEU A 274 7.12 -8.64 19.48
C LEU A 274 7.24 -10.16 19.42
N SER A 275 8.16 -10.75 20.20
CA SER A 275 8.45 -12.18 20.22
C SER A 275 7.61 -12.94 21.25
N GLU A 276 7.42 -12.39 22.46
CA GLU A 276 6.68 -13.03 23.56
C GLU A 276 5.19 -13.20 23.26
N TYR A 277 4.59 -12.22 22.58
CA TYR A 277 3.19 -12.33 22.16
C TYR A 277 2.98 -13.28 20.98
N GLU A 278 4.07 -13.81 20.39
CA GLU A 278 4.00 -14.61 19.16
C GLU A 278 3.08 -13.98 18.10
N LEU A 279 3.17 -12.65 17.97
CA LEU A 279 2.24 -11.86 17.14
C LEU A 279 2.24 -12.29 15.66
N PHE A 280 3.30 -12.94 15.21
CA PHE A 280 3.48 -13.36 13.82
C PHE A 280 3.72 -14.86 13.72
N ALA A 281 3.04 -15.52 12.79
CA ALA A 281 3.20 -16.93 12.52
C ALA A 281 4.55 -17.20 11.82
N SER A 282 5.59 -17.52 12.59
CA SER A 282 6.95 -17.73 12.10
C SER A 282 7.10 -18.85 11.06
N ARG A 283 6.11 -19.76 10.97
CA ARG A 283 6.12 -20.89 10.02
C ARG A 283 5.57 -20.55 8.64
N VAL A 284 4.96 -19.38 8.46
CA VAL A 284 4.37 -18.95 7.18
C VAL A 284 5.42 -18.16 6.41
N ASN A 285 6.17 -18.85 5.56
CA ASN A 285 7.22 -18.25 4.73
C ASN A 285 6.79 -17.99 3.28
N ASP A 286 5.64 -18.54 2.85
CA ASP A 286 5.11 -18.32 1.51
C ASP A 286 4.11 -17.16 1.50
N PRO A 287 4.46 -16.00 0.92
CA PRO A 287 3.56 -14.87 0.80
C PRO A 287 2.25 -15.17 0.07
N SER A 288 2.24 -16.17 -0.82
CA SER A 288 1.04 -16.55 -1.56
C SER A 288 -0.08 -17.04 -0.65
N ILE A 289 0.25 -17.68 0.48
CA ILE A 289 -0.74 -18.13 1.46
C ILE A 289 -1.48 -16.93 2.03
N PHE A 290 -0.75 -15.90 2.48
CA PHE A 290 -1.36 -14.69 3.02
C PHE A 290 -2.15 -13.91 1.95
N LEU A 291 -1.55 -13.69 0.78
CA LEU A 291 -2.14 -12.84 -0.25
C LEU A 291 -3.38 -13.44 -0.94
N ASN A 292 -3.55 -14.76 -0.89
CA ASN A 292 -4.69 -15.45 -1.50
C ASN A 292 -5.85 -15.70 -0.53
N ASN A 293 -5.77 -15.17 0.69
CA ASN A 293 -6.84 -15.23 1.68
C ASN A 293 -7.33 -13.83 2.05
N ASN A 294 -8.52 -13.77 2.65
CA ASN A 294 -9.10 -12.55 3.16
C ASN A 294 -8.96 -12.52 4.68
N TYR A 295 -8.59 -11.38 5.21
CA TYR A 295 -8.38 -11.21 6.65
C TYR A 295 -9.08 -9.97 7.20
N TYR A 296 -9.60 -10.12 8.41
CA TYR A 296 -10.04 -9.03 9.26
C TYR A 296 -9.16 -9.01 10.50
N PHE A 297 -8.29 -8.00 10.61
CA PHE A 297 -7.40 -7.85 11.76
C PHE A 297 -8.02 -6.89 12.77
N SER A 298 -8.52 -7.47 13.87
CA SER A 298 -9.00 -6.74 15.02
C SER A 298 -7.82 -6.38 15.92
N LEU A 299 -7.49 -5.09 15.97
CA LEU A 299 -6.33 -4.55 16.67
C LEU A 299 -6.79 -3.91 17.98
N SER A 300 -7.16 -4.74 18.95
CA SER A 300 -7.66 -4.26 20.24
C SER A 300 -6.62 -3.44 21.03
N GLY A 301 -7.10 -2.62 21.96
CA GLY A 301 -6.25 -1.82 22.84
C GLY A 301 -5.44 -2.60 23.87
N GLU A 302 -5.44 -3.93 23.82
CA GLU A 302 -4.66 -4.80 24.74
C GLU A 302 -3.16 -4.74 24.47
N LEU A 303 -2.77 -4.50 23.21
CA LEU A 303 -1.39 -4.23 22.84
C LEU A 303 -1.03 -2.78 23.17
N ASP A 304 0.14 -2.57 23.78
CA ASP A 304 0.64 -1.20 23.90
C ASP A 304 0.83 -0.53 22.54
N SER A 305 0.77 0.79 22.49
CA SER A 305 0.78 1.55 21.24
C SER A 305 2.01 1.29 20.38
N THR A 306 3.19 1.13 21.00
CA THR A 306 4.46 0.92 20.27
C THR A 306 4.46 -0.43 19.58
N VAL A 307 4.08 -1.50 20.28
CA VAL A 307 3.99 -2.86 19.70
C VAL A 307 2.93 -2.89 18.60
N ARG A 308 1.75 -2.33 18.86
CA ARG A 308 0.65 -2.27 17.91
C ARG A 308 1.06 -1.57 16.59
N PHE A 309 1.61 -0.35 16.69
CA PHE A 309 2.03 0.39 15.49
C PHE A 309 3.21 -0.28 14.79
N THR A 310 4.20 -0.77 15.52
CA THR A 310 5.33 -1.49 14.91
C THR A 310 4.82 -2.71 14.12
N SER A 311 3.93 -3.50 14.69
CA SER A 311 3.34 -4.67 14.03
C SER A 311 2.57 -4.30 12.76
N ILE A 312 1.72 -3.26 12.84
CA ILE A 312 0.95 -2.78 11.67
C ILE A 312 1.87 -2.33 10.54
N PHE A 313 2.92 -1.58 10.86
CA PHE A 313 3.84 -1.11 9.83
C PHE A 313 4.74 -2.21 9.28
N LEU A 314 5.04 -3.24 10.05
CA LEU A 314 5.64 -4.47 9.52
C LEU A 314 4.72 -5.15 8.51
N ILE A 315 3.41 -5.25 8.79
CA ILE A 315 2.41 -5.83 7.89
C ILE A 315 2.26 -4.98 6.61
N ILE A 316 2.10 -3.66 6.76
CA ILE A 316 1.98 -2.73 5.62
C ILE A 316 3.22 -2.77 4.73
N ASN A 317 4.41 -2.76 5.34
CA ASN A 317 5.66 -2.86 4.60
C ASN A 317 5.81 -4.22 3.91
N TYR A 318 5.40 -5.30 4.57
CA TYR A 318 5.36 -6.63 3.99
C TYR A 318 4.49 -6.64 2.71
N ILE A 319 3.24 -6.18 2.80
CA ILE A 319 2.32 -6.09 1.66
C ILE A 319 2.93 -5.26 0.53
N PHE A 320 3.47 -4.08 0.85
CA PHE A 320 4.09 -3.20 -0.13
C PHE A 320 5.24 -3.87 -0.88
N ASN A 321 6.17 -4.49 -0.15
CA ASN A 321 7.34 -5.12 -0.78
C ASN A 321 6.95 -6.35 -1.58
N VAL A 322 6.05 -7.19 -1.09
CA VAL A 322 5.61 -8.37 -1.83
C VAL A 322 4.95 -7.98 -3.16
N PHE A 323 4.02 -7.02 -3.16
CA PHE A 323 3.38 -6.58 -4.41
C PHE A 323 4.35 -5.83 -5.33
N THR A 324 5.28 -5.05 -4.79
CA THR A 324 6.33 -4.38 -5.57
C THR A 324 7.23 -5.40 -6.28
N ASN A 325 7.61 -6.47 -5.58
CA ASN A 325 8.43 -7.56 -6.13
C ASN A 325 7.69 -8.36 -7.21
N MET A 326 6.36 -8.41 -7.19
CA MET A 326 5.54 -9.07 -8.21
C MET A 326 5.43 -8.29 -9.53
N GLY A 327 5.83 -7.02 -9.54
CA GLY A 327 5.70 -6.14 -10.70
C GLY A 327 4.30 -5.54 -10.88
N GLY A 328 4.20 -4.58 -11.79
CA GLY A 328 2.97 -3.83 -12.09
C GLY A 328 1.84 -4.68 -12.65
N THR A 329 0.63 -4.12 -12.68
CA THR A 329 -0.54 -4.72 -13.34
C THR A 329 -0.89 -3.96 -14.60
N GLU A 330 -1.46 -4.67 -15.57
CA GLU A 330 -1.87 -4.12 -16.85
C GLU A 330 -3.25 -3.45 -16.77
N VAL A 331 -3.55 -2.62 -17.76
CA VAL A 331 -4.89 -2.14 -18.05
C VAL A 331 -5.44 -2.96 -19.21
N VAL A 332 -6.56 -3.64 -19.00
CA VAL A 332 -7.21 -4.50 -19.98
C VAL A 332 -8.60 -3.94 -20.27
N ASP A 333 -8.90 -3.66 -21.52
CA ASP A 333 -10.19 -3.11 -21.99
C ASP A 333 -10.66 -1.89 -21.15
N GLY A 334 -9.72 -1.00 -20.81
CA GLY A 334 -9.97 0.18 -20.00
C GLY A 334 -10.08 -0.07 -18.50
N ASN A 335 -10.00 -1.31 -18.03
CA ASN A 335 -10.04 -1.65 -16.62
C ASN A 335 -8.65 -1.90 -16.07
N ARG A 336 -8.29 -1.26 -14.96
CA ARG A 336 -7.04 -1.53 -14.23
C ARG A 336 -7.16 -2.86 -13.51
N SER A 337 -6.22 -3.77 -13.80
CA SER A 337 -6.20 -5.08 -13.17
C SER A 337 -5.92 -4.96 -11.66
N MET A 338 -6.72 -5.65 -10.86
CA MET A 338 -6.70 -5.59 -9.40
C MET A 338 -6.23 -6.91 -8.79
N ARG A 339 -5.42 -6.84 -7.74
CA ARG A 339 -4.92 -7.98 -6.96
C ARG A 339 -5.43 -8.00 -5.54
N TYR A 340 -5.50 -6.80 -4.92
CA TYR A 340 -5.70 -6.72 -3.47
C TYR A 340 -6.36 -5.41 -3.04
N VAL A 341 -7.07 -5.44 -1.91
CA VAL A 341 -7.58 -4.25 -1.23
C VAL A 341 -7.07 -4.22 0.20
N LEU A 342 -6.39 -3.12 0.56
CA LEU A 342 -6.05 -2.81 1.93
C LEU A 342 -7.05 -1.80 2.47
N MET A 343 -7.93 -2.23 3.37
CA MET A 343 -8.93 -1.39 4.01
C MET A 343 -8.51 -1.06 5.44
N ILE A 344 -8.57 0.20 5.80
CA ILE A 344 -8.09 0.70 7.10
C ILE A 344 -9.23 1.49 7.76
N ASP A 345 -9.82 0.92 8.79
CA ASP A 345 -10.82 1.63 9.62
C ASP A 345 -10.09 2.40 10.73
N GLU A 346 -10.64 3.55 11.10
CA GLU A 346 -10.03 4.55 11.99
C GLU A 346 -8.59 4.94 11.54
N ALA A 347 -8.44 5.19 10.22
CA ALA A 347 -7.15 5.53 9.61
C ALA A 347 -6.46 6.74 10.26
N HIS A 348 -7.22 7.59 10.97
CA HIS A 348 -6.68 8.71 11.73
C HIS A 348 -5.67 8.28 12.82
N ASP A 349 -5.79 7.07 13.36
CA ASP A 349 -4.83 6.56 14.34
C ASP A 349 -3.45 6.36 13.70
N LEU A 350 -3.40 5.91 12.44
CA LEU A 350 -2.14 5.86 11.68
C LEU A 350 -1.62 7.26 11.34
N PHE A 351 -2.52 8.20 11.00
CA PHE A 351 -2.11 9.55 10.59
C PHE A 351 -1.53 10.38 11.73
N ARG A 352 -1.93 10.13 12.98
CA ARG A 352 -1.40 10.83 14.18
C ARG A 352 0.08 10.56 14.42
N GLU A 353 0.57 9.41 14.00
CA GLU A 353 1.98 9.05 14.09
C GLU A 353 2.80 9.74 12.99
N LYS A 354 3.44 10.87 13.30
CA LYS A 354 4.23 11.65 12.33
C LYS A 354 5.25 10.81 11.55
N LYS A 355 5.79 9.78 12.18
CA LYS A 355 6.76 8.86 11.57
C LYS A 355 6.12 7.95 10.51
N SER A 356 4.82 7.74 10.59
CA SER A 356 4.03 6.90 9.68
C SER A 356 3.75 7.59 8.36
N LEU A 357 3.63 8.92 8.37
CA LEU A 357 3.13 9.71 7.24
C LEU A 357 3.93 9.46 5.96
N GLU A 358 5.26 9.46 6.05
CA GLU A 358 6.14 9.26 4.88
C GLU A 358 5.96 7.86 4.25
N ILE A 359 5.81 6.81 5.08
CA ILE A 359 5.60 5.45 4.56
C ILE A 359 4.24 5.34 3.90
N LEU A 360 3.19 5.88 4.54
CA LEU A 360 1.84 5.88 3.99
C LEU A 360 1.74 6.72 2.70
N GLU A 361 2.43 7.86 2.65
CA GLU A 361 2.51 8.67 1.43
C GLU A 361 3.13 7.91 0.27
N VAL A 362 4.30 7.31 0.49
CA VAL A 362 4.98 6.48 -0.52
C VAL A 362 4.12 5.30 -0.94
N LEU A 363 3.48 4.65 0.03
CA LEU A 363 2.57 3.53 -0.21
C LEU A 363 1.42 3.95 -1.14
N LEU A 364 0.65 4.99 -0.77
CA LEU A 364 -0.50 5.46 -1.55
C LEU A 364 -0.10 5.86 -2.98
N ARG A 365 1.02 6.55 -3.15
CA ARG A 365 1.47 6.99 -4.47
C ARG A 365 1.92 5.85 -5.38
N LYS A 366 2.53 4.80 -4.84
CA LYS A 366 3.18 3.75 -5.62
C LYS A 366 2.34 2.50 -5.78
N ILE A 367 1.65 2.05 -4.73
CA ILE A 367 1.04 0.71 -4.69
C ILE A 367 -0.08 0.50 -5.71
N ARG A 368 -0.69 1.59 -6.18
CA ARG A 368 -1.76 1.53 -7.20
C ARG A 368 -1.32 0.88 -8.52
N SER A 369 -0.06 1.07 -8.92
CA SER A 369 0.49 0.47 -10.14
C SER A 369 0.70 -1.04 -10.04
N TYR A 370 0.63 -1.59 -8.84
CA TYR A 370 0.76 -3.03 -8.57
C TYR A 370 -0.59 -3.73 -8.36
N GLY A 371 -1.70 -3.06 -8.71
CA GLY A 371 -3.05 -3.60 -8.61
C GLY A 371 -3.60 -3.66 -7.18
N VAL A 372 -3.12 -2.78 -6.31
CA VAL A 372 -3.60 -2.68 -4.92
C VAL A 372 -4.37 -1.40 -4.72
N SER A 373 -5.60 -1.51 -4.22
CA SER A 373 -6.40 -0.37 -3.76
C SER A 373 -6.24 -0.19 -2.25
N ILE A 374 -6.18 1.06 -1.81
CA ILE A 374 -6.27 1.41 -0.39
C ILE A 374 -7.59 2.13 -0.16
N VAL A 375 -8.32 1.67 0.85
CA VAL A 375 -9.57 2.27 1.30
C VAL A 375 -9.37 2.77 2.72
N LEU A 376 -9.45 4.09 2.91
CA LEU A 376 -9.25 4.75 4.20
C LEU A 376 -10.59 5.19 4.77
N LEU A 377 -10.93 4.73 5.97
CA LEU A 377 -12.12 5.18 6.70
C LEU A 377 -11.69 6.02 7.90
N SER A 378 -12.32 7.19 8.09
CA SER A 378 -12.03 8.08 9.21
C SER A 378 -13.28 8.80 9.72
N GLN A 379 -13.25 9.32 10.95
CA GLN A 379 -14.43 9.94 11.56
C GLN A 379 -14.71 11.35 11.03
N GLY A 380 -13.68 12.04 10.55
CA GLY A 380 -13.80 13.40 10.03
C GLY A 380 -12.86 13.71 8.87
N ILE A 381 -13.21 14.70 8.08
CA ILE A 381 -12.40 15.16 6.93
C ILE A 381 -11.07 15.74 7.39
N SER A 382 -11.06 16.47 8.51
CA SER A 382 -9.86 17.12 9.03
C SER A 382 -8.76 16.11 9.42
N GLU A 383 -9.13 14.86 9.69
CA GLU A 383 -8.20 13.81 10.07
C GLU A 383 -7.30 13.36 8.92
N TYR A 384 -7.75 13.53 7.66
CA TYR A 384 -6.94 13.24 6.48
C TYR A 384 -5.83 14.27 6.24
N ASN A 385 -5.97 15.47 6.78
CA ASN A 385 -5.00 16.55 6.58
C ASN A 385 -3.98 16.57 7.72
N GLN A 386 -2.76 16.13 7.44
CA GLN A 386 -1.66 16.04 8.39
C GLN A 386 -0.52 17.02 8.02
N GLY A 387 -0.79 18.29 8.23
CA GLY A 387 0.20 19.34 7.99
C GLY A 387 0.54 19.50 6.51
N ASN A 388 1.64 18.92 6.06
CA ASN A 388 2.13 19.07 4.69
C ASN A 388 1.52 18.06 3.70
N PHE A 389 0.77 17.06 4.19
CA PHE A 389 0.20 16.00 3.36
C PHE A 389 -1.29 15.77 3.68
N ASP A 390 -2.09 15.71 2.63
CA ASP A 390 -3.52 15.43 2.72
C ASP A 390 -3.79 14.08 2.04
N PHE A 391 -4.00 13.05 2.86
CA PHE A 391 -4.21 11.68 2.41
C PHE A 391 -5.45 11.51 1.52
N SER A 392 -6.46 12.36 1.69
CA SER A 392 -7.66 12.31 0.86
C SER A 392 -7.38 12.69 -0.61
N GLN A 393 -6.35 13.50 -0.85
CA GLN A 393 -5.99 13.93 -2.21
C GLN A 393 -5.28 12.82 -3.02
N GLU A 394 -4.77 11.80 -2.37
CA GLU A 394 -4.25 10.61 -3.03
C GLU A 394 -5.36 9.57 -3.33
N CYS A 395 -6.60 9.82 -2.85
CA CYS A 395 -7.77 9.00 -3.14
C CYS A 395 -8.61 9.68 -4.23
N GLU A 396 -8.79 9.02 -5.38
CA GLU A 396 -9.60 9.55 -6.48
C GLU A 396 -11.09 9.58 -6.13
N THR A 397 -11.54 8.60 -5.34
CA THR A 397 -12.95 8.48 -4.94
C THR A 397 -13.12 8.82 -3.47
N ALA A 398 -14.11 9.66 -3.16
CA ALA A 398 -14.42 10.08 -1.81
C ALA A 398 -15.90 9.90 -1.50
N PHE A 399 -16.21 9.33 -0.33
CA PHE A 399 -17.55 9.17 0.21
C PHE A 399 -17.67 9.96 1.51
N LEU A 400 -18.62 10.87 1.58
CA LEU A 400 -18.89 11.69 2.76
C LEU A 400 -20.26 11.30 3.34
N LEU A 401 -20.22 10.55 4.44
CA LEU A 401 -21.36 10.27 5.31
C LEU A 401 -21.52 11.40 6.34
N PRO A 402 -22.58 11.41 7.18
CA PRO A 402 -22.74 12.44 8.20
C PRO A 402 -21.48 12.63 9.06
N ILE A 403 -21.02 13.87 9.15
CA ILE A 403 -19.91 14.33 10.01
C ILE A 403 -20.38 15.38 11.02
N ASN A 404 -19.57 15.65 12.05
CA ASN A 404 -19.94 16.63 13.07
C ASN A 404 -19.74 18.08 12.62
N ASP A 405 -18.75 18.36 11.76
CA ASP A 405 -18.43 19.70 11.28
C ASP A 405 -18.82 19.86 9.81
N LEU A 406 -20.07 20.20 9.56
CA LEU A 406 -20.58 20.51 8.22
C LEU A 406 -20.31 21.97 7.79
N ASN A 407 -19.83 22.82 8.69
CA ASN A 407 -19.60 24.23 8.41
C ASN A 407 -18.29 24.49 7.66
N ASN A 408 -17.37 23.54 7.66
CA ASN A 408 -16.07 23.66 6.97
C ASN A 408 -16.20 23.36 5.47
N THR A 409 -16.94 24.21 4.76
CA THR A 409 -17.23 24.12 3.32
C THR A 409 -15.96 23.92 2.49
N LYS A 410 -14.87 24.63 2.83
CA LYS A 410 -13.63 24.58 2.09
C LYS A 410 -12.98 23.19 2.19
N ALA A 411 -12.97 22.59 3.37
CA ALA A 411 -12.44 21.24 3.57
C ALA A 411 -13.31 20.19 2.86
N ILE A 412 -14.64 20.34 2.92
CA ILE A 412 -15.58 19.46 2.24
C ILE A 412 -15.40 19.51 0.71
N ASN A 413 -15.33 20.71 0.15
CA ASN A 413 -15.11 20.89 -1.29
C ASN A 413 -13.77 20.29 -1.72
N LYS A 414 -12.71 20.46 -0.93
CA LYS A 414 -11.41 19.86 -1.18
C LYS A 414 -11.48 18.33 -1.13
N PHE A 415 -12.10 17.78 -0.10
CA PHE A 415 -12.26 16.33 0.08
C PHE A 415 -13.02 15.66 -1.07
N LEU A 416 -14.09 16.29 -1.55
CA LEU A 416 -14.90 15.80 -2.66
C LEU A 416 -14.38 16.26 -4.04
N GLY A 417 -13.30 17.02 -4.12
CA GLY A 417 -12.77 17.55 -5.38
C GLY A 417 -13.80 18.38 -6.15
N LEU A 418 -14.55 19.23 -5.44
CA LEU A 418 -15.63 20.05 -5.99
C LEU A 418 -15.14 21.41 -6.48
N SER A 419 -15.72 21.91 -7.57
CA SER A 419 -15.57 23.29 -7.98
C SER A 419 -16.44 24.22 -7.10
N GLU A 420 -16.19 25.53 -7.13
CA GLU A 420 -17.04 26.50 -6.41
C GLU A 420 -18.52 26.45 -6.83
N LYS A 421 -18.78 26.13 -8.09
CA LYS A 421 -20.16 26.00 -8.61
C LYS A 421 -20.87 24.77 -8.02
N ASP A 422 -20.17 23.66 -7.89
CA ASP A 422 -20.71 22.43 -7.31
C ASP A 422 -20.88 22.57 -5.80
N GLY A 423 -20.03 23.36 -5.14
CA GLY A 423 -20.03 23.58 -3.70
C GLY A 423 -21.35 24.07 -3.14
N SER A 424 -22.00 25.03 -3.80
CA SER A 424 -23.29 25.59 -3.34
C SER A 424 -24.44 24.58 -3.37
N ARG A 425 -24.43 23.64 -4.34
CA ARG A 425 -25.40 22.54 -4.43
C ARG A 425 -25.12 21.51 -3.36
N THR A 426 -23.86 21.14 -3.24
CA THR A 426 -23.40 20.17 -2.24
C THR A 426 -23.75 20.61 -0.83
N MET A 427 -23.58 21.89 -0.50
CA MET A 427 -23.95 22.41 0.83
C MET A 427 -25.44 22.21 1.15
N ARG A 428 -26.34 22.46 0.20
CA ARG A 428 -27.77 22.18 0.37
C ARG A 428 -28.09 20.70 0.59
N ASN A 429 -27.30 19.79 -0.03
CA ASN A 429 -27.44 18.38 0.16
C ASN A 429 -26.87 17.93 1.52
N LEU A 430 -25.80 18.56 1.97
CA LEU A 430 -25.18 18.28 3.28
C LEU A 430 -26.09 18.69 4.45
N GLU A 431 -26.89 19.78 4.31
CA GLU A 431 -27.90 20.18 5.30
C GLU A 431 -28.98 19.11 5.51
N LYS A 432 -29.20 18.25 4.48
CA LYS A 432 -30.16 17.16 4.50
C LYS A 432 -29.52 15.80 4.80
N LEU A 433 -28.20 15.77 4.95
CA LEU A 433 -27.45 14.53 5.12
C LEU A 433 -27.77 13.86 6.46
N ASP A 434 -28.41 12.72 6.42
CA ASP A 434 -28.81 11.92 7.57
C ASP A 434 -28.09 10.55 7.60
N ASN A 435 -28.24 9.83 8.69
CA ASN A 435 -27.64 8.50 8.83
C ASN A 435 -28.08 7.56 7.72
N GLY A 436 -27.13 6.88 7.10
CA GLY A 436 -27.39 6.02 5.95
C GLY A 436 -27.43 6.76 4.61
N GLN A 437 -27.16 8.04 4.60
CA GLN A 437 -27.02 8.84 3.37
C GLN A 437 -25.56 9.24 3.14
N CYS A 438 -25.24 9.57 1.89
CA CYS A 438 -23.89 9.88 1.46
C CYS A 438 -23.88 10.93 0.35
N VAL A 439 -22.83 11.72 0.31
CA VAL A 439 -22.46 12.58 -0.82
C VAL A 439 -21.10 12.10 -1.33
N SER A 440 -20.92 12.02 -2.66
CA SER A 440 -19.69 11.50 -3.25
C SER A 440 -19.26 12.27 -4.50
N ASN A 441 -18.04 12.02 -4.93
CA ASN A 441 -17.47 12.51 -6.18
C ASN A 441 -17.37 11.43 -7.26
N ILE A 442 -18.06 10.29 -7.11
CA ILE A 442 -18.07 9.23 -8.12
C ILE A 442 -18.52 9.79 -9.48
N LYS A 443 -17.97 9.19 -10.55
CA LYS A 443 -18.18 9.68 -11.91
C LYS A 443 -19.54 9.26 -12.49
N GLU A 444 -20.23 8.33 -11.84
CA GLU A 444 -21.54 7.79 -12.19
C GLU A 444 -22.70 8.72 -11.78
N LEU A 445 -22.42 9.67 -10.88
CA LEU A 445 -23.36 10.69 -10.43
C LEU A 445 -22.82 12.09 -10.70
N GLN A 446 -23.69 13.08 -10.62
CA GLN A 446 -23.22 14.44 -10.55
C GLN A 446 -22.54 14.64 -9.18
N LYS A 447 -21.32 15.19 -9.19
CA LYS A 447 -20.55 15.43 -7.96
C LYS A 447 -21.37 16.17 -6.92
N GLY A 448 -21.39 15.64 -5.72
CA GLY A 448 -22.12 16.23 -4.60
C GLY A 448 -23.61 15.88 -4.54
N ASP A 449 -24.09 14.94 -5.37
CA ASP A 449 -25.44 14.39 -5.22
C ASP A 449 -25.58 13.58 -3.95
N LEU A 450 -26.75 13.71 -3.31
CA LEU A 450 -27.13 12.97 -2.13
C LEU A 450 -27.80 11.64 -2.55
N PHE A 451 -27.37 10.54 -1.94
CA PHE A 451 -27.94 9.23 -2.15
C PHE A 451 -27.97 8.39 -0.87
N GLU A 452 -28.80 7.37 -0.80
CA GLU A 452 -28.79 6.39 0.29
C GLU A 452 -27.64 5.42 0.09
N VAL A 453 -26.74 5.29 1.07
CA VAL A 453 -25.58 4.40 0.99
C VAL A 453 -25.99 2.96 1.29
N VAL A 454 -25.39 1.99 0.58
CA VAL A 454 -25.57 0.58 0.90
C VAL A 454 -25.04 0.26 2.30
N GLN A 455 -25.72 -0.64 2.99
CA GLN A 455 -25.34 -1.10 4.32
C GLN A 455 -25.44 -2.62 4.36
N TYR A 456 -24.38 -3.29 4.77
CA TYR A 456 -24.29 -4.75 4.75
C TYR A 456 -25.52 -5.45 5.36
N TRP A 457 -25.97 -4.97 6.51
CA TRP A 457 -27.12 -5.57 7.21
C TRP A 457 -28.47 -5.40 6.49
N LYS A 458 -28.58 -4.43 5.57
CA LYS A 458 -29.79 -4.22 4.75
C LYS A 458 -29.76 -5.02 3.44
N GLU A 459 -28.59 -5.43 3.01
CA GLU A 459 -28.37 -6.15 1.76
C GLU A 459 -28.32 -7.69 1.93
N LYS A 460 -28.56 -8.16 3.15
CA LYS A 460 -28.63 -9.59 3.48
C LYS A 460 -29.87 -10.27 2.87
#